data_93de47ebcc900a41aebd6cc284080883
#
_entry.id   93de47ebcc900a41aebd6cc284080883
#
_cell.length_a   1.000
_cell.length_b   1.000
_cell.length_c   1.000
_cell.angle_alpha   90.00
_cell.angle_beta   90.00
_cell.angle_gamma   90.00
#
_symmetry.space_group_name_H-M   'P 1'
#
loop_
_entity.id
_entity.type
_entity.pdbx_description
1 polymer ?
#
loop_
_entity_poly.entity_id
_entity_poly.type
_entity_poly.pdbx_seq_one_letter_code
_entity_poly.pdbx_strand_id
1 'polypeptide(L)' 'MSNSIENTLVLCDLDNLLLNAEGNLPQLHRDVLQLFASRGGKLTVYSQRSPKVVRSLLGGVRLSAPALVCGGILAYNFDL' A
#
# COMPACT_ATOMS: atom_id res chain seq x y z
N MET A 1 21.87 11.04 9.09
CA MET A 1 21.29 10.69 9.50
C MET A 1 20.34 9.98 9.22
N SER A 2 19.77 10.16 9.17
CA SER A 2 19.00 9.40 9.44
C SER A 2 18.55 8.42 8.63
N ASN A 3 18.39 7.47 8.94
CA ASN A 3 17.97 6.28 8.39
C ASN A 3 16.62 5.92 8.86
N SER A 4 15.84 6.91 9.19
CA SER A 4 14.54 6.68 9.75
C SER A 4 13.61 5.96 8.78
N ILE A 5 13.79 6.07 7.48
CA ILE A 5 12.98 5.36 6.50
C ILE A 5 13.08 3.85 6.71
N GLU A 6 14.27 3.35 6.98
CA GLU A 6 14.48 1.91 7.12
C GLU A 6 13.80 1.34 8.35
N ASN A 7 13.51 2.17 9.34
CA ASN A 7 12.91 1.73 10.60
C ASN A 7 11.45 2.12 10.71
N THR A 8 10.84 2.57 9.61
CA THR A 8 9.48 3.09 9.63
C THR A 8 8.59 2.23 8.75
N LEU A 9 7.47 1.81 9.30
CA LEU A 9 6.41 1.17 8.52
C LEU A 9 5.29 2.19 8.35
N VAL A 10 4.96 2.47 7.11
CA VAL A 10 3.88 3.39 6.77
C VAL A 10 2.65 2.58 6.39
N LEU A 11 1.54 2.86 7.04
CA LEU A 11 0.25 2.26 6.73
C LEU A 11 -0.59 3.31 6.02
N CYS A 12 -0.90 3.07 4.76
CA CYS A 12 -1.65 4.01 3.95
C CYS A 12 -3.10 3.59 3.80
N ASP A 13 -4.02 4.54 4.00
CA ASP A 13 -5.44 4.31 3.73
C ASP A 13 -5.64 4.40 2.22
N LEU A 14 -5.80 3.23 1.60
CA LEU A 14 -5.87 3.15 0.14
C LEU A 14 -7.04 3.95 -0.42
N ASP A 15 -8.21 3.80 0.19
CA ASP A 15 -9.43 4.38 -0.36
C ASP A 15 -9.47 5.90 -0.22
N ASN A 16 -8.95 6.44 0.89
CA ASN A 16 -9.10 7.86 1.20
C ASN A 16 -7.89 8.69 0.82
N LEU A 17 -6.70 8.08 0.77
CA LEU A 17 -5.48 8.84 0.53
C LEU A 17 -4.85 8.57 -0.82
N LEU A 18 -4.96 7.35 -1.33
CA LEU A 18 -4.21 6.97 -2.51
C LEU A 18 -5.03 6.94 -3.78
N LEU A 19 -6.30 6.60 -3.69
CA LEU A 19 -7.14 6.49 -4.88
C LEU A 19 -7.71 7.85 -5.29
N ASN A 20 -7.89 8.03 -6.59
CA ASN A 20 -8.54 9.24 -7.09
C ASN A 20 -10.06 9.12 -7.03
N ALA A 21 -10.77 10.12 -7.54
CA ALA A 21 -12.23 10.14 -7.47
C ALA A 21 -12.88 8.99 -8.24
N GLU A 22 -12.18 8.45 -9.24
CA GLU A 22 -12.68 7.31 -10.02
C GLU A 22 -12.37 5.97 -9.37
N GLY A 23 -11.69 5.97 -8.23
CA GLY A 23 -11.35 4.74 -7.53
C GLY A 23 -10.14 4.03 -8.08
N ASN A 24 -9.27 4.72 -8.79
CA ASN A 24 -8.03 4.16 -9.35
C ASN A 24 -6.81 4.74 -8.63
N LEU A 25 -5.71 3.98 -8.65
CA LEU A 25 -4.44 4.45 -8.09
C LEU A 25 -3.70 5.23 -9.17
N PRO A 26 -3.56 6.56 -9.01
CA PRO A 26 -2.85 7.36 -10.01
C PRO A 26 -1.41 6.91 -10.16
N GLN A 27 -0.87 7.05 -11.37
CA GLN A 27 0.52 6.64 -11.63
C GLN A 27 1.51 7.40 -10.76
N LEU A 28 1.26 8.68 -10.50
CA LEU A 28 2.13 9.46 -9.63
C LEU A 28 2.20 8.85 -8.23
N HIS A 29 1.05 8.47 -7.66
CA HIS A 29 1.04 7.85 -6.35
C HIS A 29 1.76 6.51 -6.37
N ARG A 30 1.56 5.73 -7.42
CA ARG A 30 2.26 4.45 -7.58
C ARG A 30 3.77 4.66 -7.62
N ASP A 31 4.23 5.67 -8.36
CA ASP A 31 5.66 5.95 -8.47
C ASP A 31 6.25 6.35 -7.13
N VAL A 32 5.53 7.16 -6.36
CA VAL A 32 6.00 7.58 -5.04
C VAL A 32 6.12 6.38 -4.10
N LEU A 33 5.13 5.49 -4.11
CA LEU A 33 5.16 4.30 -3.26
C LEU A 33 6.34 3.39 -3.64
N GLN A 34 6.58 3.22 -4.92
CA GLN A 34 7.69 2.39 -5.39
C GLN A 34 9.03 3.02 -5.05
N LEU A 35 9.14 4.34 -5.14
CA LEU A 35 10.36 5.04 -4.77
C LEU A 35 10.63 4.89 -3.28
N PHE A 36 9.61 5.05 -2.45
CA PHE A 36 9.74 4.88 -1.01
C PHE A 36 10.26 3.48 -0.67
N ALA A 37 9.67 2.47 -1.28
CA ALA A 37 10.08 1.08 -1.05
C ALA A 37 11.52 0.84 -1.53
N SER A 38 11.90 1.43 -2.67
CA SER A 38 13.23 1.24 -3.22
C SER A 38 14.32 1.85 -2.34
N ARG A 39 13.95 2.78 -1.48
CA ARG A 39 14.87 3.42 -0.55
C ARG A 39 14.85 2.78 0.84
N GLY A 40 14.30 1.58 0.93
CA GLY A 40 14.26 0.84 2.19
C GLY A 40 13.04 1.12 3.05
N GLY A 41 12.11 1.91 2.57
CA GLY A 41 10.88 2.17 3.29
C GLY A 41 9.99 0.94 3.34
N LYS A 42 9.28 0.76 4.44
CA LYS A 42 8.33 -0.34 4.61
C LYS A 42 6.93 0.20 4.53
N LEU A 43 6.10 -0.51 3.78
CA LEU A 43 4.80 0.01 3.37
C LEU A 43 3.75 -1.08 3.41
N THR A 44 2.59 -0.75 3.92
CA THR A 44 1.41 -1.57 3.70
C THR A 44 0.18 -0.67 3.58
N VAL A 45 -0.97 -1.26 3.30
CA VAL A 45 -2.19 -0.50 3.06
C VAL A 45 -3.33 -1.02 3.90
N TYR A 46 -4.30 -0.14 4.12
CA TYR A 46 -5.58 -0.45 4.74
C TYR A 46 -6.66 -0.11 3.71
N SER A 47 -7.67 -0.98 3.58
CA SER A 47 -8.75 -0.74 2.64
C SER A 47 -10.04 -1.40 3.12
N GLN A 48 -11.18 -0.80 2.76
CA GLN A 48 -12.48 -1.42 2.97
C GLN A 48 -12.75 -2.53 1.97
N ARG A 49 -11.94 -2.62 0.91
CA ARG A 49 -12.20 -3.52 -0.21
C ARG A 49 -11.67 -4.91 0.05
N SER A 50 -12.09 -5.87 -0.78
CA SER A 50 -11.65 -7.26 -0.68
C SER A 50 -10.21 -7.40 -1.15
N PRO A 51 -9.52 -8.51 -0.78
CA PRO A 51 -8.15 -8.74 -1.24
C PRO A 51 -8.00 -8.72 -2.75
N LYS A 52 -8.96 -9.28 -3.48
CA LYS A 52 -8.89 -9.34 -4.93
C LYS A 52 -8.88 -7.93 -5.53
N VAL A 53 -9.75 -7.06 -5.03
CA VAL A 53 -9.83 -5.69 -5.54
C VAL A 53 -8.57 -4.90 -5.18
N VAL A 54 -8.08 -5.06 -3.94
CA VAL A 54 -6.88 -4.37 -3.50
C VAL A 54 -5.67 -4.79 -4.34
N ARG A 55 -5.54 -6.09 -4.62
CA ARG A 55 -4.46 -6.57 -5.46
C ARG A 55 -4.51 -5.93 -6.85
N SER A 56 -5.69 -5.87 -7.43
CA SER A 56 -5.86 -5.26 -8.74
C SER A 56 -5.48 -3.79 -8.74
N LEU A 57 -5.89 -3.04 -7.71
CA LEU A 57 -5.59 -1.62 -7.62
C LEU A 57 -4.11 -1.33 -7.41
N LEU A 58 -3.44 -2.15 -6.59
CA LEU A 58 -2.01 -1.93 -6.31
C LEU A 58 -1.13 -2.21 -7.52
N GLY A 59 -1.56 -3.16 -8.35
CA GLY A 59 -0.81 -3.47 -9.56
C GLY A 59 0.59 -3.89 -9.30
N GLY A 60 1.63 -3.56 -9.47
CA GLY A 60 2.97 -4.04 -9.16
C GLY A 60 3.59 -3.45 -7.91
N VAL A 61 2.82 -2.69 -7.14
CA VAL A 61 3.37 -2.13 -5.90
C VAL A 61 3.55 -3.25 -4.88
N ARG A 62 4.75 -3.36 -4.32
CA ARG A 62 5.06 -4.39 -3.32
C ARG A 62 4.83 -3.86 -1.93
N LEU A 63 4.20 -4.68 -1.12
CA LEU A 63 3.96 -4.36 0.29
C LEU A 63 5.00 -5.07 1.16
N SER A 64 5.37 -4.43 2.26
CA SER A 64 6.37 -4.95 3.19
C SER A 64 5.75 -5.75 4.33
N ALA A 65 4.43 -5.70 4.46
CA ALA A 65 3.69 -6.39 5.50
C ALA A 65 2.32 -6.76 4.95
N PRO A 66 1.59 -7.67 5.59
CA PRO A 66 0.25 -8.01 5.13
C PRO A 66 -0.64 -6.77 5.10
N ALA A 67 -1.46 -6.65 4.05
CA ALA A 67 -2.42 -5.57 3.95
C ALA A 67 -3.62 -5.83 4.87
N LEU A 68 -4.18 -4.75 5.41
CA LEU A 68 -5.42 -4.83 6.17
C LEU A 68 -6.56 -4.53 5.22
N VAL A 69 -7.38 -5.53 4.93
CA VAL A 69 -8.45 -5.41 3.95
C VAL A 69 -9.79 -5.72 4.59
N CYS A 70 -10.87 -5.53 3.86
CA CYS A 70 -12.23 -5.74 4.36
C CYS A 70 -12.48 -4.93 5.65
N GLY A 71 -12.03 -3.68 5.67
CA GLY A 71 -12.21 -2.83 6.83
C GLY A 71 -11.37 -3.20 8.03
N GLY A 72 -10.24 -3.88 7.81
CA GLY A 72 -9.35 -4.26 8.90
C GLY A 72 -9.65 -5.60 9.53
N ILE A 73 -10.67 -6.30 9.02
CA ILE A 73 -11.03 -7.61 9.55
C ILE A 73 -10.05 -8.69 9.12
N LEU A 74 -9.41 -8.51 7.98
CA LEU A 74 -8.55 -9.52 7.38
C LEU A 74 -7.18 -8.94 7.07
N ALA A 75 -6.12 -9.59 7.57
CA ALA A 75 -4.75 -9.28 7.15
C ALA A 75 -4.37 -10.26 6.03
N TYR A 76 -4.03 -9.73 4.86
CA TYR A 76 -3.79 -10.55 3.68
C TYR A 76 -2.39 -10.30 3.13
N ASN A 77 -1.63 -11.39 2.94
CA ASN A 77 -0.28 -11.31 2.41
C ASN A 77 -0.31 -11.60 0.91
N PHE A 78 -0.10 -10.56 0.12
CA PHE A 78 -0.16 -10.68 -1.34
C PHE A 78 1.05 -11.37 -1.96
N ASP A 79 2.10 -11.61 -1.18
CA ASP A 79 3.29 -12.28 -1.68
C ASP A 79 3.17 -13.81 -1.66
N LEU A 80 2.09 -14.32 -1.11
CA LEU A 80 1.87 -15.77 -1.05
C LEU A 80 0.95 -16.26 -2.14
#